data_55df785ec7ec7d6ceb3a9466acd76e50
#
_entry.id   55df785ec7ec7d6ceb3a9466acd76e50
#
_cell.length_a   1.000
_cell.length_b   1.000
_cell.length_c   1.000
_cell.angle_alpha   90.00
_cell.angle_beta   90.00
_cell.angle_gamma   90.00
#
_symmetry.space_group_name_H-M   'P 1'
#
loop_
_entity.id
_entity.type
_entity.pdbx_description
1 polymer ?
#
loop_
_entity_poly.entity_id
_entity_poly.type
_entity_poly.pdbx_seq_one_letter_code
_entity_poly.pdbx_strand_id
1 'polypeptide(L)'
;MSVAILVNLKARHGSAQVGEHIRRILPDARVAVTSSLDEARAWVKDELVPHRPSLLLSGGGDGTAVALLNELRDQGMPLPTFGLLGLGTGNGWARATGDVGKRAVLRGLERLSNAGQDLPVRTFDLVETEGRVTPFAGTGWDAQILADYKDTVTKTPRALDRLGGSTGGYLRSLFTKTIPRQLFGERPRVRVVNLGEDALTVDASGKAVPLPGGERGRVLYEGPLSVGGAASTEELGLGFRAFRFAHLVPGRMAVRVYAASTAGATLRMPLLWRGVHPLADDHHFFVTKCRFEFDRAVPFEIGGDLVGERREVELSRHPVPISLVDFRRVH
;
A
#
# COMPACT_ATOMS: atom_id res chain seq x y z
N MET A 1 -16.72 22.26 -7.34
CA MET A 1 -16.15 21.03 -6.72
C MET A 1 -15.76 21.39 -5.30
N SER A 2 -16.27 20.66 -4.28
CA SER A 2 -15.86 20.89 -2.89
C SER A 2 -14.62 20.05 -2.57
N VAL A 3 -13.54 20.70 -2.13
CA VAL A 3 -12.24 20.08 -1.89
C VAL A 3 -11.90 20.09 -0.41
N ALA A 4 -11.48 18.95 0.11
CA ALA A 4 -10.91 18.84 1.45
C ALA A 4 -9.51 18.25 1.36
N ILE A 5 -8.60 18.70 2.21
CA ILE A 5 -7.19 18.32 2.18
C ILE A 5 -6.68 18.10 3.59
N LEU A 6 -6.10 16.95 3.84
CA LEU A 6 -5.36 16.70 5.09
C LEU A 6 -3.86 16.67 4.79
N VAL A 7 -3.08 17.40 5.58
CA VAL A 7 -1.61 17.37 5.56
C VAL A 7 -1.10 16.78 6.88
N ASN A 8 -0.43 15.64 6.79
CA ASN A 8 0.16 14.98 7.95
C ASN A 8 1.57 15.53 8.24
N LEU A 9 1.74 16.20 9.38
CA LEU A 9 3.03 16.76 9.81
C LEU A 9 4.11 15.70 10.09
N LYS A 10 3.72 14.47 10.39
CA LYS A 10 4.68 13.37 10.59
C LYS A 10 5.17 12.76 9.29
N ALA A 11 4.57 13.10 8.15
CA ALA A 11 5.09 12.69 6.85
C ALA A 11 6.42 13.38 6.54
N ARG A 12 7.32 12.71 5.85
CA ARG A 12 8.69 13.20 5.55
C ARG A 12 8.73 14.62 4.97
N HIS A 13 7.79 14.95 4.11
CA HIS A 13 7.67 16.24 3.44
C HIS A 13 6.44 17.04 3.90
N GLY A 14 5.74 16.55 4.93
CA GLY A 14 4.64 17.26 5.58
C GLY A 14 5.17 18.41 6.44
N SER A 15 4.55 19.57 6.36
CA SER A 15 4.87 20.71 7.22
C SER A 15 3.72 21.71 7.23
N ALA A 16 3.68 22.58 8.25
CA ALA A 16 2.76 23.69 8.30
C ALA A 16 2.91 24.63 7.09
N GLN A 17 4.14 24.83 6.62
CA GLN A 17 4.42 25.62 5.42
C GLN A 17 3.80 25.01 4.14
N VAL A 18 3.74 23.67 4.03
CA VAL A 18 3.04 23.00 2.94
C VAL A 18 1.56 23.28 3.04
N GLY A 19 0.97 23.17 4.23
CA GLY A 19 -0.43 23.52 4.46
C GLY A 19 -0.76 24.95 4.08
N GLU A 20 0.06 25.92 4.47
CA GLU A 20 -0.10 27.33 4.10
C GLU A 20 0.02 27.56 2.58
N HIS A 21 0.94 26.87 1.93
CA HIS A 21 1.08 26.95 0.48
C HIS A 21 -0.15 26.37 -0.25
N ILE A 22 -0.68 25.27 0.25
CA ILE A 22 -1.92 24.66 -0.26
C ILE A 22 -3.10 25.62 -0.13
N ARG A 23 -3.27 26.29 1.02
CA ARG A 23 -4.34 27.30 1.22
C ARG A 23 -4.25 28.45 0.22
N ARG A 24 -3.03 28.81 -0.22
CA ARG A 24 -2.86 29.85 -1.26
C ARG A 24 -3.22 29.37 -2.65
N ILE A 25 -2.92 28.10 -2.99
CA ILE A 25 -3.26 27.51 -4.30
C ILE A 25 -4.76 27.22 -4.38
N LEU A 26 -5.36 26.74 -3.30
CA LEU A 26 -6.77 26.32 -3.22
C LEU A 26 -7.45 27.02 -2.04
N PRO A 27 -7.78 28.34 -2.18
CA PRO A 27 -8.30 29.15 -1.07
C PRO A 27 -9.65 28.66 -0.54
N ASP A 28 -10.47 28.05 -1.40
CA ASP A 28 -11.80 27.53 -1.04
C ASP A 28 -11.75 26.10 -0.47
N ALA A 29 -10.58 25.48 -0.41
CA ALA A 29 -10.43 24.12 0.12
C ALA A 29 -10.42 24.11 1.66
N ARG A 30 -11.04 23.09 2.26
CA ARG A 30 -10.94 22.80 3.69
C ARG A 30 -9.61 22.12 3.98
N VAL A 31 -8.65 22.85 4.55
CA VAL A 31 -7.29 22.34 4.78
C VAL A 31 -7.05 22.09 6.25
N ALA A 32 -6.86 20.83 6.63
CA ALA A 32 -6.36 20.41 7.93
C ALA A 32 -4.86 20.11 7.88
N VAL A 33 -4.16 20.47 8.94
CA VAL A 33 -2.77 20.10 9.18
C VAL A 33 -2.72 19.38 10.51
N THR A 34 -2.44 18.07 10.49
CA THR A 34 -2.57 17.20 11.65
C THR A 34 -1.23 16.60 12.05
N SER A 35 -1.04 16.37 13.34
CA SER A 35 0.16 15.75 13.93
C SER A 35 -0.12 14.37 14.55
N SER A 36 -1.39 13.98 14.63
CA SER A 36 -1.82 12.71 15.21
C SER A 36 -2.98 12.09 14.42
N LEU A 37 -3.20 10.80 14.66
CA LEU A 37 -4.36 10.09 14.11
C LEU A 37 -5.66 10.61 14.74
N ASP A 38 -5.63 10.97 16.01
CA ASP A 38 -6.82 11.47 16.70
C ASP A 38 -7.26 12.85 16.20
N GLU A 39 -6.31 13.74 15.89
CA GLU A 39 -6.61 14.99 15.19
C GLU A 39 -7.22 14.74 13.79
N ALA A 40 -6.69 13.76 13.06
CA ALA A 40 -7.23 13.40 11.76
C ALA A 40 -8.66 12.84 11.86
N ARG A 41 -8.94 11.99 12.86
CA ARG A 41 -10.27 11.45 13.15
C ARG A 41 -11.28 12.54 13.54
N ALA A 42 -10.86 13.44 14.44
CA ALA A 42 -11.69 14.57 14.84
C ALA A 42 -12.07 15.42 13.61
N TRP A 43 -11.09 15.73 12.76
CA TRP A 43 -11.34 16.50 11.55
C TRP A 43 -12.27 15.78 10.57
N VAL A 44 -12.14 14.46 10.38
CA VAL A 44 -13.08 13.69 9.56
C VAL A 44 -14.50 13.82 10.11
N LYS A 45 -14.68 13.61 11.41
CA LYS A 45 -15.98 13.67 12.07
C LYS A 45 -16.59 15.08 12.00
N ASP A 46 -15.81 16.11 12.31
CA ASP A 46 -16.31 17.46 12.51
C ASP A 46 -16.41 18.25 11.21
N GLU A 47 -15.59 17.92 10.20
CA GLU A 47 -15.56 18.65 8.93
C GLU A 47 -15.99 17.81 7.72
N LEU A 48 -15.50 16.56 7.56
CA LEU A 48 -15.83 15.81 6.35
C LEU A 48 -17.25 15.23 6.39
N VAL A 49 -17.67 14.71 7.55
CA VAL A 49 -19.03 14.13 7.69
C VAL A 49 -20.13 15.15 7.40
N PRO A 50 -20.10 16.38 7.97
CA PRO A 50 -21.15 17.38 7.69
C PRO A 50 -21.08 17.94 6.25
N HIS A 51 -19.89 18.13 5.71
CA HIS A 51 -19.70 18.88 4.45
C HIS A 51 -19.59 18.00 3.20
N ARG A 52 -19.35 16.70 3.35
CA ARG A 52 -19.29 15.68 2.28
C ARG A 52 -18.55 16.19 1.03
N PRO A 53 -17.25 16.45 1.12
CA PRO A 53 -16.49 16.95 -0.02
C PRO A 53 -16.52 15.96 -1.17
N SER A 54 -16.58 16.48 -2.41
CA SER A 54 -16.51 15.64 -3.61
C SER A 54 -15.10 15.14 -3.93
N LEU A 55 -14.07 15.86 -3.41
CA LEU A 55 -12.66 15.50 -3.55
C LEU A 55 -11.97 15.58 -2.19
N LEU A 56 -11.29 14.50 -1.81
CA LEU A 56 -10.45 14.44 -0.61
C LEU A 56 -8.99 14.20 -1.01
N LEU A 57 -8.11 15.14 -0.68
CA LEU A 57 -6.67 15.02 -0.92
C LEU A 57 -5.94 14.59 0.37
N SER A 58 -5.23 13.47 0.30
CA SER A 58 -4.42 12.94 1.39
C SER A 58 -2.97 13.36 1.25
N GLY A 59 -2.54 14.34 2.03
CA GLY A 59 -1.17 14.87 2.07
C GLY A 59 -0.32 14.13 3.10
N GLY A 60 0.15 12.94 2.74
CA GLY A 60 0.98 12.10 3.61
C GLY A 60 1.66 10.97 2.87
N GLY A 61 1.90 9.87 3.54
CA GLY A 61 2.26 8.58 2.93
C GLY A 61 1.03 7.69 2.76
N ASP A 62 1.26 6.46 2.29
CA ASP A 62 0.20 5.47 2.06
C ASP A 62 -0.61 5.19 3.33
N GLY A 63 0.04 5.10 4.51
CA GLY A 63 -0.63 4.94 5.80
C GLY A 63 -1.60 6.07 6.15
N THR A 64 -1.31 7.32 5.76
CA THR A 64 -2.24 8.45 5.96
C THR A 64 -3.50 8.28 5.10
N ALA A 65 -3.33 7.88 3.84
CA ALA A 65 -4.44 7.63 2.94
C ALA A 65 -5.31 6.45 3.40
N VAL A 66 -4.69 5.36 3.84
CA VAL A 66 -5.37 4.18 4.39
C VAL A 66 -6.13 4.54 5.67
N ALA A 67 -5.55 5.35 6.55
CA ALA A 67 -6.21 5.80 7.77
C ALA A 67 -7.47 6.64 7.45
N LEU A 68 -7.36 7.61 6.54
CA LEU A 68 -8.50 8.42 6.10
C LEU A 68 -9.60 7.56 5.45
N LEU A 69 -9.22 6.64 4.57
CA LEU A 69 -10.15 5.72 3.91
C LEU A 69 -10.96 4.92 4.92
N ASN A 70 -10.30 4.33 5.91
CA ASN A 70 -10.96 3.53 6.93
C ASN A 70 -11.80 4.40 7.87
N GLU A 71 -11.35 5.58 8.23
CA GLU A 71 -12.12 6.50 9.06
C GLU A 71 -13.43 6.93 8.37
N LEU A 72 -13.40 7.29 7.08
CA LEU A 72 -14.61 7.60 6.32
C LEU A 72 -15.59 6.42 6.29
N ARG A 73 -15.08 5.21 6.06
CA ARG A 73 -15.89 4.00 6.09
C ARG A 73 -16.53 3.77 7.46
N ASP A 74 -15.76 3.90 8.51
CA ASP A 74 -16.22 3.68 9.89
C ASP A 74 -17.28 4.73 10.30
N GLN A 75 -17.25 5.92 9.68
CA GLN A 75 -18.29 6.95 9.80
C GLN A 75 -19.48 6.72 8.84
N GLY A 76 -19.50 5.62 8.07
CA GLY A 76 -20.58 5.33 7.11
C GLY A 76 -20.67 6.31 5.93
N MET A 77 -19.57 7.03 5.64
CA MET A 77 -19.54 7.97 4.53
C MET A 77 -19.29 7.27 3.20
N PRO A 78 -19.99 7.66 2.12
CA PRO A 78 -19.59 7.26 0.78
C PRO A 78 -18.18 7.81 0.49
N LEU A 79 -17.35 7.00 -0.19
CA LEU A 79 -16.00 7.43 -0.53
C LEU A 79 -16.05 8.56 -1.57
N PRO A 80 -15.47 9.73 -1.29
CA PRO A 80 -15.29 10.77 -2.30
C PRO A 80 -14.24 10.32 -3.32
N THR A 81 -14.05 11.08 -4.38
CA THR A 81 -12.83 10.97 -5.18
C THR A 81 -11.62 11.31 -4.30
N PHE A 82 -10.58 10.46 -4.31
CA PHE A 82 -9.35 10.70 -3.57
C PHE A 82 -8.27 11.29 -4.47
N GLY A 83 -7.38 12.10 -3.90
CA GLY A 83 -6.11 12.46 -4.50
C GLY A 83 -4.97 12.17 -3.51
N LEU A 84 -3.96 11.45 -3.98
CA LEU A 84 -2.83 11.04 -3.14
C LEU A 84 -1.66 11.99 -3.35
N LEU A 85 -1.40 12.83 -2.35
CA LEU A 85 -0.28 13.76 -2.34
C LEU A 85 0.91 13.07 -1.66
N GLY A 86 1.83 12.52 -2.45
CA GLY A 86 2.96 11.71 -1.98
C GLY A 86 3.99 12.47 -1.15
N LEU A 87 3.66 12.83 0.07
CA LEU A 87 4.53 13.53 1.03
C LEU A 87 5.23 12.59 2.01
N GLY A 88 4.92 11.30 1.99
CA GLY A 88 5.54 10.28 2.84
C GLY A 88 6.89 9.79 2.32
N THR A 89 7.39 8.69 2.89
CA THR A 89 8.66 8.05 2.50
C THR A 89 8.44 7.00 1.39
N GLY A 90 7.50 6.09 1.55
CA GLY A 90 7.24 4.99 0.61
C GLY A 90 6.49 5.47 -0.63
N ASN A 91 5.30 6.00 -0.41
CA ASN A 91 4.39 6.55 -1.43
C ASN A 91 4.12 5.59 -2.60
N GLY A 92 4.02 4.28 -2.34
CA GLY A 92 3.78 3.26 -3.36
C GLY A 92 2.45 3.49 -4.07
N TRP A 93 1.40 3.71 -3.29
CA TRP A 93 0.08 3.96 -3.81
C TRP A 93 -0.02 5.31 -4.55
N ALA A 94 0.56 6.38 -3.99
CA ALA A 94 0.57 7.69 -4.62
C ALA A 94 1.30 7.69 -5.97
N ARG A 95 2.35 6.86 -6.14
CA ARG A 95 3.06 6.70 -7.42
C ARG A 95 2.20 6.12 -8.53
N ALA A 96 1.12 5.42 -8.22
CA ALA A 96 0.20 4.89 -9.24
C ALA A 96 -0.53 6.00 -10.00
N THR A 97 -0.73 7.17 -9.39
CA THR A 97 -1.55 8.26 -9.94
C THR A 97 -0.81 9.60 -10.04
N GLY A 98 0.43 9.71 -9.55
CA GLY A 98 1.15 10.98 -9.59
C GLY A 98 2.62 10.85 -9.24
N ASP A 99 3.30 11.98 -9.26
CA ASP A 99 4.66 12.11 -8.78
C ASP A 99 4.68 12.33 -7.26
N VAL A 100 5.83 12.04 -6.65
CA VAL A 100 6.00 12.12 -5.20
C VAL A 100 7.02 13.20 -4.82
N GLY A 101 6.90 13.72 -3.60
CA GLY A 101 7.75 14.76 -3.04
C GLY A 101 7.17 16.17 -3.16
N LYS A 102 7.61 17.05 -2.26
CA LYS A 102 7.01 18.39 -2.05
C LYS A 102 6.82 19.18 -3.35
N ARG A 103 7.86 19.28 -4.19
CA ARG A 103 7.80 20.10 -5.44
C ARG A 103 6.80 19.54 -6.44
N ALA A 104 6.76 18.22 -6.60
CA ALA A 104 5.85 17.54 -7.53
C ALA A 104 4.39 17.68 -7.08
N VAL A 105 4.15 17.49 -5.78
CA VAL A 105 2.83 17.66 -5.17
C VAL A 105 2.30 19.08 -5.39
N LEU A 106 3.11 20.11 -5.12
CA LEU A 106 2.67 21.51 -5.30
C LEU A 106 2.35 21.83 -6.77
N ARG A 107 3.17 21.38 -7.74
CA ARG A 107 2.85 21.52 -9.17
C ARG A 107 1.56 20.79 -9.56
N GLY A 108 1.33 19.60 -8.98
CA GLY A 108 0.08 18.86 -9.20
C GLY A 108 -1.14 19.63 -8.69
N LEU A 109 -1.03 20.28 -7.54
CA LEU A 109 -2.09 21.11 -6.98
C LEU A 109 -2.33 22.40 -7.78
N GLU A 110 -1.29 23.05 -8.29
CA GLU A 110 -1.40 24.19 -9.19
C GLU A 110 -2.17 23.82 -10.47
N ARG A 111 -1.85 22.68 -11.07
CA ARG A 111 -2.63 22.16 -12.22
C ARG A 111 -4.07 21.85 -11.83
N LEU A 112 -4.29 21.22 -10.67
CA LEU A 112 -5.62 20.92 -10.16
C LEU A 112 -6.46 22.19 -9.96
N SER A 113 -5.86 23.29 -9.48
CA SER A 113 -6.57 24.57 -9.27
C SER A 113 -7.02 25.21 -10.58
N ASN A 114 -6.30 24.94 -11.66
CA ASN A 114 -6.63 25.42 -13.01
C ASN A 114 -7.52 24.44 -13.80
N ALA A 115 -7.66 23.22 -13.33
CA ALA A 115 -8.49 22.21 -13.97
C ALA A 115 -9.97 22.51 -13.72
N GLY A 116 -10.80 22.18 -14.70
CA GLY A 116 -12.25 22.23 -14.56
C GLY A 116 -12.80 21.19 -13.56
N GLN A 117 -14.10 20.97 -13.59
CA GLN A 117 -14.76 20.02 -12.69
C GLN A 117 -14.50 18.55 -13.07
N ASP A 118 -14.16 18.26 -14.33
CA ASP A 118 -13.92 16.91 -14.86
C ASP A 118 -12.45 16.52 -14.65
N LEU A 119 -12.17 15.97 -13.49
CA LEU A 119 -10.83 15.47 -13.18
C LEU A 119 -10.62 14.07 -13.78
N PRO A 120 -9.44 13.80 -14.38
CA PRO A 120 -9.09 12.46 -14.79
C PRO A 120 -8.92 11.56 -13.56
N VAL A 121 -9.67 10.47 -13.53
CA VAL A 121 -9.62 9.51 -12.42
C VAL A 121 -9.23 8.12 -12.91
N ARG A 122 -8.63 7.35 -12.02
CA ARG A 122 -8.42 5.91 -12.16
C ARG A 122 -9.10 5.20 -11.02
N THR A 123 -9.76 4.09 -11.33
CA THR A 123 -10.41 3.25 -10.34
C THR A 123 -9.48 2.12 -9.89
N PHE A 124 -9.44 1.87 -8.60
CA PHE A 124 -8.64 0.82 -7.98
C PHE A 124 -9.55 -0.07 -7.14
N ASP A 125 -9.41 -1.37 -7.31
CA ASP A 125 -9.93 -2.31 -6.32
C ASP A 125 -9.18 -2.13 -5.00
N LEU A 126 -9.76 -2.60 -3.91
CA LEU A 126 -9.13 -2.55 -2.59
C LEU A 126 -9.14 -3.94 -1.96
N VAL A 127 -8.15 -4.21 -1.14
CA VAL A 127 -8.06 -5.39 -0.29
C VAL A 127 -8.74 -5.10 1.04
N GLU A 128 -9.55 -6.03 1.51
CA GLU A 128 -10.15 -5.98 2.84
C GLU A 128 -9.63 -7.16 3.66
N THR A 129 -9.17 -6.88 4.86
CA THR A 129 -8.68 -7.86 5.84
C THR A 129 -8.80 -7.31 7.25
N GLU A 130 -9.20 -8.17 8.20
CA GLU A 130 -9.34 -7.81 9.63
C GLU A 130 -10.14 -6.51 9.87
N GLY A 131 -11.21 -6.31 9.09
CA GLY A 131 -12.03 -5.11 9.18
C GLY A 131 -11.36 -3.83 8.65
N ARG A 132 -10.24 -3.91 7.97
CA ARG A 132 -9.55 -2.78 7.34
C ARG A 132 -9.57 -2.90 5.83
N VAL A 133 -9.67 -1.76 5.16
CA VAL A 133 -9.57 -1.62 3.71
C VAL A 133 -8.24 -0.95 3.36
N THR A 134 -7.52 -1.51 2.40
CA THR A 134 -6.14 -1.13 2.09
C THR A 134 -5.80 -1.41 0.63
N PRO A 135 -4.81 -0.74 0.01
CA PRO A 135 -4.30 -1.12 -1.30
C PRO A 135 -3.49 -2.42 -1.29
N PHE A 136 -2.94 -2.84 -0.15
CA PHE A 136 -2.19 -4.09 -0.01
C PHE A 136 -2.15 -4.58 1.43
N ALA A 137 -2.01 -5.89 1.59
CA ALA A 137 -1.74 -6.55 2.87
C ALA A 137 -0.94 -7.82 2.63
N GLY A 138 -0.01 -8.14 3.53
CA GLY A 138 0.86 -9.29 3.32
C GLY A 138 1.85 -9.57 4.44
N THR A 139 2.74 -10.49 4.15
CA THR A 139 3.82 -10.94 5.03
C THR A 139 5.06 -11.27 4.23
N GLY A 140 6.19 -11.29 4.89
CA GLY A 140 7.46 -11.67 4.31
C GLY A 140 8.56 -10.69 4.67
N TRP A 141 9.49 -10.48 3.77
CA TRP A 141 10.64 -9.60 4.04
C TRP A 141 10.25 -8.17 4.30
N ASP A 142 9.25 -7.64 3.61
CA ASP A 142 8.70 -6.31 3.79
C ASP A 142 8.15 -6.11 5.20
N ALA A 143 7.27 -6.98 5.67
CA ALA A 143 6.76 -6.96 7.03
C ALA A 143 7.88 -7.17 8.07
N GLN A 144 8.83 -8.08 7.80
CA GLN A 144 9.96 -8.34 8.68
C GLN A 144 10.92 -7.13 8.75
N ILE A 145 11.21 -6.49 7.61
CA ILE A 145 12.03 -5.28 7.57
C ILE A 145 11.37 -4.15 8.37
N LEU A 146 10.05 -3.99 8.24
CA LEU A 146 9.27 -3.02 9.02
C LEU A 146 9.36 -3.33 10.52
N ALA A 147 9.26 -4.61 10.91
CA ALA A 147 9.41 -5.04 12.30
C ALA A 147 10.81 -4.73 12.84
N ASP A 148 11.85 -5.13 12.11
CA ASP A 148 13.26 -4.91 12.50
C ASP A 148 13.62 -3.42 12.50
N TYR A 149 13.03 -2.62 11.59
CA TYR A 149 13.20 -1.17 11.56
C TYR A 149 12.54 -0.49 12.77
N LYS A 150 11.29 -0.83 13.09
CA LYS A 150 10.58 -0.31 14.27
C LYS A 150 11.34 -0.65 15.56
N ASP A 151 11.83 -1.88 15.70
CA ASP A 151 12.65 -2.32 16.83
C ASP A 151 13.98 -1.53 16.92
N THR A 152 14.58 -1.21 15.79
CA THR A 152 15.82 -0.42 15.74
C THR A 152 15.59 1.03 16.15
N VAL A 153 14.54 1.67 15.63
CA VAL A 153 14.20 3.07 15.95
C VAL A 153 13.86 3.24 17.44
N THR A 154 13.17 2.26 18.03
CA THR A 154 12.85 2.30 19.48
C THR A 154 14.08 2.15 20.38
N LYS A 155 15.13 1.49 19.91
CA LYS A 155 16.37 1.19 20.69
C LYS A 155 17.52 2.15 20.40
N THR A 156 17.44 2.99 19.36
CA THR A 156 18.55 3.88 18.94
C THR A 156 18.31 5.32 19.43
N PRO A 157 19.31 5.99 20.05
CA PRO A 157 19.20 7.39 20.43
C PRO A 157 18.95 8.30 19.21
N ARG A 158 18.01 9.24 19.33
CA ARG A 158 17.57 10.17 18.28
C ARG A 158 18.71 10.96 17.55
N ALA A 159 19.91 11.00 18.09
CA ALA A 159 21.04 11.72 17.50
C ALA A 159 21.63 11.00 16.26
N LEU A 160 21.56 9.68 16.18
CA LEU A 160 22.10 8.87 15.07
C LEU A 160 21.12 8.73 13.88
N ASP A 161 19.84 8.99 14.11
CA ASP A 161 18.80 8.94 13.06
C ASP A 161 18.93 10.06 12.01
N ARG A 162 19.64 11.16 12.35
CA ARG A 162 19.85 12.28 11.45
C ARG A 162 20.83 12.01 10.30
N LEU A 163 21.69 10.99 10.42
CA LEU A 163 22.74 10.69 9.44
C LEU A 163 22.33 9.73 8.32
N GLY A 164 21.19 9.02 8.44
CA GLY A 164 20.83 7.97 7.47
C GLY A 164 19.49 8.17 6.74
N GLY A 165 18.63 9.08 7.15
CA GLY A 165 17.27 9.20 6.61
C GLY A 165 16.46 7.90 6.77
N SER A 166 15.13 7.95 6.68
CA SER A 166 14.26 6.76 6.84
C SER A 166 14.55 5.64 5.83
N THR A 167 14.97 5.97 4.62
CA THR A 167 15.33 5.01 3.56
C THR A 167 16.64 4.30 3.87
N GLY A 168 17.65 5.00 4.37
CA GLY A 168 18.94 4.41 4.76
C GLY A 168 18.82 3.49 5.98
N GLY A 169 17.99 3.86 6.96
CA GLY A 169 17.66 3.01 8.11
C GLY A 169 16.93 1.72 7.71
N TYR A 170 15.99 1.82 6.77
CA TYR A 170 15.27 0.68 6.21
C TYR A 170 16.23 -0.29 5.47
N LEU A 171 17.06 0.22 4.57
CA LEU A 171 18.07 -0.58 3.85
C LEU A 171 19.09 -1.18 4.81
N ARG A 172 19.54 -0.45 5.83
CA ARG A 172 20.44 -0.97 6.84
C ARG A 172 19.80 -2.13 7.61
N SER A 173 18.57 -2.01 8.08
CA SER A 173 17.85 -3.12 8.74
C SER A 173 17.73 -4.34 7.84
N LEU A 174 17.44 -4.14 6.55
CA LEU A 174 17.41 -5.21 5.55
C LEU A 174 18.73 -5.99 5.52
N PHE A 175 19.84 -5.30 5.31
CA PHE A 175 21.14 -5.96 5.11
C PHE A 175 21.80 -6.47 6.41
N THR A 176 21.56 -5.81 7.55
CA THR A 176 22.25 -6.17 8.81
C THR A 176 21.47 -7.12 9.70
N LYS A 177 20.14 -7.18 9.59
CA LYS A 177 19.29 -7.99 10.47
C LYS A 177 18.41 -8.97 9.70
N THR A 178 17.62 -8.48 8.76
CA THR A 178 16.57 -9.30 8.12
C THR A 178 17.20 -10.38 7.23
N ILE A 179 18.11 -10.02 6.32
CA ILE A 179 18.77 -10.99 5.43
C ILE A 179 19.56 -12.04 6.23
N PRO A 180 20.46 -11.68 7.17
CA PRO A 180 21.19 -12.69 7.96
C PRO A 180 20.27 -13.61 8.75
N ARG A 181 19.24 -13.07 9.40
CA ARG A 181 18.28 -13.89 10.17
C ARG A 181 17.54 -14.90 9.28
N GLN A 182 17.17 -14.51 8.08
CA GLN A 182 16.46 -15.36 7.13
C GLN A 182 17.38 -16.34 6.38
N LEU A 183 18.67 -16.03 6.24
CA LEU A 183 19.64 -16.96 5.66
C LEU A 183 19.84 -18.22 6.52
N PHE A 184 19.76 -18.07 7.85
CA PHE A 184 19.99 -19.13 8.82
C PHE A 184 18.71 -19.70 9.45
N GLY A 185 17.56 -19.07 9.19
CA GLY A 185 16.25 -19.50 9.72
C GLY A 185 15.47 -20.36 8.72
N GLU A 186 14.67 -21.29 9.24
CA GLU A 186 13.68 -21.97 8.42
C GLU A 186 12.63 -20.98 7.94
N ARG A 187 12.32 -21.02 6.64
CA ARG A 187 11.25 -20.20 6.07
C ARG A 187 9.88 -20.71 6.53
N PRO A 188 8.95 -19.82 6.84
CA PRO A 188 7.57 -20.24 7.09
C PRO A 188 7.00 -20.95 5.85
N ARG A 189 6.10 -21.87 6.08
CA ARG A 189 5.29 -22.47 5.02
C ARG A 189 3.91 -21.84 5.03
N VAL A 190 3.34 -21.72 3.86
CA VAL A 190 1.99 -21.19 3.67
C VAL A 190 1.16 -22.11 2.81
N ARG A 191 -0.11 -22.21 3.15
CA ARG A 191 -1.16 -22.79 2.34
C ARG A 191 -2.14 -21.68 1.98
N VAL A 192 -2.31 -21.45 0.68
CA VAL A 192 -3.23 -20.42 0.17
C VAL A 192 -4.45 -21.11 -0.41
N VAL A 193 -5.62 -20.84 0.16
CA VAL A 193 -6.89 -21.47 -0.21
C VAL A 193 -7.78 -20.45 -0.91
N ASN A 194 -8.33 -20.79 -2.06
CA ASN A 194 -9.34 -19.96 -2.72
C ASN A 194 -10.68 -20.04 -1.98
N LEU A 195 -11.22 -18.93 -1.54
CA LEU A 195 -12.54 -18.84 -0.90
C LEU A 195 -13.58 -18.11 -1.78
N GLY A 196 -13.15 -17.57 -2.90
CA GLY A 196 -13.97 -16.78 -3.82
C GLY A 196 -14.37 -17.51 -5.10
N GLU A 197 -14.47 -16.77 -6.17
CA GLU A 197 -14.68 -17.26 -7.52
C GLU A 197 -13.43 -18.03 -8.02
N ASP A 198 -13.60 -18.79 -9.12
CA ASP A 198 -12.51 -19.54 -9.74
C ASP A 198 -11.30 -18.63 -10.01
N ALA A 199 -10.15 -19.06 -9.54
CA ALA A 199 -8.93 -18.27 -9.61
C ALA A 199 -8.37 -18.21 -11.04
N LEU A 200 -7.76 -17.06 -11.36
CA LEU A 200 -6.93 -16.93 -12.55
C LEU A 200 -5.46 -16.88 -12.14
N THR A 201 -4.58 -17.15 -13.07
CA THR A 201 -3.13 -17.00 -12.93
C THR A 201 -2.53 -16.21 -14.09
N VAL A 202 -1.22 -16.05 -14.11
CA VAL A 202 -0.48 -15.39 -15.19
C VAL A 202 0.32 -16.41 -15.97
N ASP A 203 0.20 -16.42 -17.29
CA ASP A 203 1.06 -17.22 -18.16
C ASP A 203 2.45 -16.59 -18.34
N ALA A 204 3.37 -17.29 -19.00
CA ALA A 204 4.73 -16.80 -19.24
C ALA A 204 4.79 -15.50 -20.07
N SER A 205 3.73 -15.18 -20.81
CA SER A 205 3.62 -13.93 -21.59
C SER A 205 3.08 -12.76 -20.75
N GLY A 206 2.67 -12.99 -19.49
CA GLY A 206 2.10 -11.98 -18.62
C GLY A 206 0.59 -11.78 -18.80
N LYS A 207 -0.12 -12.71 -19.43
CA LYS A 207 -1.57 -12.65 -19.63
C LYS A 207 -2.30 -13.43 -18.53
N ALA A 208 -3.45 -12.91 -18.11
CA ALA A 208 -4.33 -13.63 -17.20
C ALA A 208 -5.00 -14.81 -17.92
N VAL A 209 -4.92 -16.00 -17.31
CA VAL A 209 -5.51 -17.24 -17.81
C VAL A 209 -6.20 -18.00 -16.66
N PRO A 210 -7.21 -18.83 -16.93
CA PRO A 210 -7.81 -19.69 -15.92
C PRO A 210 -6.74 -20.56 -15.24
N LEU A 211 -6.82 -20.69 -13.91
CA LEU A 211 -5.96 -21.60 -13.15
C LEU A 211 -6.61 -22.98 -13.07
N PRO A 212 -6.06 -24.02 -13.69
CA PRO A 212 -6.57 -25.40 -13.49
C PRO A 212 -6.49 -25.77 -12.01
N GLY A 213 -7.61 -26.26 -11.44
CA GLY A 213 -7.71 -26.54 -10.00
C GLY A 213 -7.85 -25.30 -9.13
N GLY A 214 -8.20 -24.15 -9.71
CA GLY A 214 -8.40 -22.88 -9.01
C GLY A 214 -9.81 -22.63 -8.48
N GLU A 215 -10.69 -23.66 -8.46
CA GLU A 215 -12.07 -23.52 -8.00
C GLU A 215 -12.13 -23.17 -6.52
N ARG A 216 -13.29 -22.70 -6.08
CA ARG A 216 -13.55 -22.38 -4.67
C ARG A 216 -13.28 -23.60 -3.76
N GLY A 217 -12.58 -23.35 -2.66
CA GLY A 217 -12.18 -24.38 -1.68
C GLY A 217 -10.88 -25.10 -2.04
N ARG A 218 -10.32 -24.86 -3.21
CA ARG A 218 -9.05 -25.47 -3.63
C ARG A 218 -7.84 -24.74 -3.11
N VAL A 219 -6.75 -25.48 -2.95
CA VAL A 219 -5.44 -24.94 -2.59
C VAL A 219 -4.76 -24.40 -3.85
N LEU A 220 -4.50 -23.10 -3.86
CA LEU A 220 -3.80 -22.42 -4.95
C LEU A 220 -2.29 -22.61 -4.87
N TYR A 221 -1.77 -22.65 -3.63
CA TYR A 221 -0.36 -22.85 -3.34
C TYR A 221 -0.18 -23.50 -1.98
N GLU A 222 0.79 -24.40 -1.88
CA GLU A 222 1.27 -24.93 -0.60
C GLU A 222 2.78 -25.13 -0.67
N GLY A 223 3.52 -24.46 0.22
CA GLY A 223 4.97 -24.53 0.19
C GLY A 223 5.65 -23.45 1.03
N PRO A 224 6.98 -23.30 0.86
CA PRO A 224 7.74 -22.27 1.57
C PRO A 224 7.35 -20.86 1.12
N LEU A 225 7.49 -19.90 2.03
CA LEU A 225 7.15 -18.50 1.82
C LEU A 225 8.35 -17.59 2.11
N SER A 226 8.63 -16.68 1.21
CA SER A 226 9.57 -15.56 1.43
C SER A 226 8.85 -14.22 1.43
N VAL A 227 7.92 -14.01 0.50
CA VAL A 227 7.02 -12.86 0.46
C VAL A 227 5.66 -13.36 -0.03
N GLY A 228 4.58 -12.91 0.59
CA GLY A 228 3.23 -13.25 0.14
C GLY A 228 2.19 -12.29 0.65
N GLY A 229 1.15 -12.09 -0.14
CA GLY A 229 0.05 -11.21 0.20
C GLY A 229 -0.86 -10.91 -0.97
N ALA A 230 -1.72 -9.94 -0.80
CA ALA A 230 -2.62 -9.44 -1.83
C ALA A 230 -2.49 -7.93 -2.00
N ALA A 231 -2.65 -7.45 -3.22
CA ALA A 231 -2.60 -6.04 -3.52
C ALA A 231 -3.52 -5.65 -4.68
N SER A 232 -3.88 -4.38 -4.70
CA SER A 232 -4.52 -3.67 -5.80
C SER A 232 -3.63 -2.55 -6.36
N THR A 233 -2.38 -2.46 -5.90
CA THR A 233 -1.35 -1.56 -6.41
C THR A 233 -0.09 -2.32 -6.76
N GLU A 234 0.62 -1.88 -7.79
CA GLU A 234 1.85 -2.56 -8.25
C GLU A 234 3.01 -2.38 -7.27
N GLU A 235 3.12 -1.20 -6.64
CA GLU A 235 4.25 -0.82 -5.80
C GLU A 235 3.88 -0.81 -4.32
N LEU A 236 4.75 -1.40 -3.49
CA LEU A 236 4.65 -1.31 -2.03
C LEU A 236 5.37 -0.08 -1.46
N GLY A 237 6.17 0.60 -2.27
CA GLY A 237 6.92 1.80 -1.89
C GLY A 237 8.34 1.81 -2.45
N LEU A 238 8.96 3.00 -2.48
CA LEU A 238 10.32 3.22 -2.97
C LEU A 238 10.58 2.70 -4.40
N GLY A 239 9.54 2.47 -5.20
CA GLY A 239 9.63 1.89 -6.53
C GLY A 239 9.73 0.36 -6.57
N PHE A 240 9.50 -0.33 -5.45
CA PHE A 240 9.46 -1.79 -5.40
C PHE A 240 8.13 -2.31 -5.97
N ARG A 241 8.19 -2.88 -7.18
CA ARG A 241 7.04 -3.42 -7.92
C ARG A 241 6.69 -4.84 -7.47
N ALA A 242 6.31 -4.97 -6.21
CA ALA A 242 6.02 -6.26 -5.60
C ALA A 242 4.82 -6.97 -6.23
N PHE A 243 3.83 -6.24 -6.73
CA PHE A 243 2.60 -6.79 -7.32
C PHE A 243 2.40 -6.29 -8.76
N ARG A 244 3.37 -6.56 -9.63
CA ARG A 244 3.39 -6.12 -11.03
C ARG A 244 2.05 -6.24 -11.77
N PHE A 245 1.25 -7.24 -11.44
CA PHE A 245 -0.01 -7.55 -12.13
C PHE A 245 -1.26 -7.07 -11.39
N ALA A 246 -1.12 -6.15 -10.42
CA ALA A 246 -2.23 -5.71 -9.58
C ALA A 246 -3.45 -5.16 -10.34
N HIS A 247 -3.26 -4.63 -11.56
CA HIS A 247 -4.34 -4.08 -12.38
C HIS A 247 -4.72 -4.97 -13.57
N LEU A 248 -4.15 -6.18 -13.67
CA LEU A 248 -4.35 -7.02 -14.85
C LEU A 248 -5.79 -7.53 -14.96
N VAL A 249 -6.43 -7.83 -13.83
CA VAL A 249 -7.79 -8.36 -13.79
C VAL A 249 -8.67 -7.47 -12.88
N PRO A 250 -9.42 -6.52 -13.47
CA PRO A 250 -10.36 -5.69 -12.72
C PRO A 250 -11.39 -6.55 -11.97
N GLY A 251 -11.77 -6.13 -10.76
CA GLY A 251 -12.70 -6.86 -9.91
C GLY A 251 -12.07 -8.01 -9.12
N ARG A 252 -10.75 -8.17 -9.19
CA ARG A 252 -9.98 -9.15 -8.41
C ARG A 252 -8.77 -8.51 -7.77
N MET A 253 -8.35 -9.03 -6.64
CA MET A 253 -7.06 -8.67 -6.04
C MET A 253 -5.97 -9.57 -6.61
N ALA A 254 -4.78 -9.01 -6.84
CA ALA A 254 -3.61 -9.78 -7.19
C ALA A 254 -3.00 -10.39 -5.93
N VAL A 255 -2.94 -11.70 -5.88
CA VAL A 255 -2.24 -12.46 -4.84
C VAL A 255 -0.90 -12.91 -5.39
N ARG A 256 0.16 -12.71 -4.61
CA ARG A 256 1.51 -13.17 -4.94
C ARG A 256 2.07 -14.03 -3.83
N VAL A 257 2.73 -15.12 -4.20
CA VAL A 257 3.56 -15.93 -3.32
C VAL A 257 4.93 -16.09 -3.97
N TYR A 258 5.96 -15.53 -3.35
CA TYR A 258 7.34 -15.72 -3.75
C TYR A 258 8.01 -16.72 -2.83
N ALA A 259 8.44 -17.84 -3.39
CA ALA A 259 8.87 -19.03 -2.65
C ALA A 259 10.36 -19.31 -2.74
N ALA A 260 11.15 -18.45 -3.41
CA ALA A 260 12.58 -18.65 -3.56
C ALA A 260 13.30 -18.65 -2.21
N SER A 261 14.43 -19.37 -2.12
CA SER A 261 15.29 -19.29 -0.94
C SER A 261 15.80 -17.88 -0.69
N THR A 262 16.18 -17.57 0.54
CA THR A 262 16.71 -16.23 0.90
C THR A 262 17.90 -15.85 0.04
N ALA A 263 18.83 -16.78 -0.21
CA ALA A 263 19.97 -16.56 -1.10
C ALA A 263 19.49 -16.29 -2.55
N GLY A 264 18.57 -17.11 -3.06
CA GLY A 264 18.01 -16.95 -4.41
C GLY A 264 17.27 -15.63 -4.58
N ALA A 265 16.51 -15.22 -3.58
CA ALA A 265 15.78 -13.97 -3.60
C ALA A 265 16.72 -12.74 -3.46
N THR A 266 17.76 -12.83 -2.62
CA THR A 266 18.78 -11.76 -2.53
C THR A 266 19.49 -11.58 -3.86
N LEU A 267 19.89 -12.66 -4.52
CA LEU A 267 20.51 -12.62 -5.85
C LEU A 267 19.56 -12.01 -6.91
N ARG A 268 18.27 -12.32 -6.83
CA ARG A 268 17.25 -11.84 -7.77
C ARG A 268 16.62 -10.51 -7.35
N MET A 269 17.07 -9.87 -6.26
CA MET A 269 16.49 -8.62 -5.76
C MET A 269 16.35 -7.52 -6.83
N PRO A 270 17.32 -7.26 -7.72
CA PRO A 270 17.16 -6.27 -8.78
C PRO A 270 16.03 -6.59 -9.77
N LEU A 271 15.78 -7.88 -10.04
CA LEU A 271 14.70 -8.35 -10.91
C LEU A 271 13.35 -8.24 -10.21
N LEU A 272 13.29 -8.65 -8.94
CA LEU A 272 12.11 -8.50 -8.09
C LEU A 272 11.69 -7.04 -7.94
N TRP A 273 12.67 -6.14 -7.72
CA TRP A 273 12.43 -4.72 -7.58
C TRP A 273 11.78 -4.12 -8.83
N ARG A 274 12.23 -4.55 -10.00
CA ARG A 274 11.68 -4.11 -11.29
C ARG A 274 10.38 -4.82 -11.68
N GLY A 275 9.96 -5.83 -10.93
CA GLY A 275 8.80 -6.66 -11.26
C GLY A 275 9.01 -7.46 -12.55
N VAL A 276 10.19 -8.05 -12.75
CA VAL A 276 10.45 -8.88 -13.95
C VAL A 276 9.61 -10.17 -13.89
N HIS A 277 9.11 -10.61 -15.03
CA HIS A 277 8.34 -11.85 -15.20
C HIS A 277 8.71 -12.51 -16.54
N PRO A 278 8.79 -13.84 -16.61
CA PRO A 278 8.63 -14.79 -15.50
C PRO A 278 9.85 -14.85 -14.58
N LEU A 279 9.65 -15.22 -13.32
CA LEU A 279 10.68 -15.56 -12.36
C LEU A 279 10.40 -16.92 -11.75
N ALA A 280 11.46 -17.70 -11.51
CA ALA A 280 11.32 -18.97 -10.81
C ALA A 280 10.83 -18.74 -9.38
N ASP A 281 9.98 -19.66 -8.90
CA ASP A 281 9.39 -19.64 -7.56
C ASP A 281 8.46 -18.43 -7.28
N ASP A 282 7.93 -17.80 -8.33
CA ASP A 282 7.06 -16.62 -8.26
C ASP A 282 5.66 -16.97 -8.77
N HIS A 283 4.71 -17.08 -7.86
CA HIS A 283 3.35 -17.51 -8.14
C HIS A 283 2.38 -16.31 -8.03
N HIS A 284 1.55 -16.14 -9.05
CA HIS A 284 0.57 -15.08 -9.15
C HIS A 284 -0.83 -15.65 -9.31
N PHE A 285 -1.77 -15.14 -8.52
CA PHE A 285 -3.18 -15.52 -8.59
C PHE A 285 -4.04 -14.26 -8.60
N PHE A 286 -5.21 -14.35 -9.24
CA PHE A 286 -6.24 -13.31 -9.17
C PHE A 286 -7.50 -13.91 -8.60
N VAL A 287 -7.89 -13.44 -7.43
CA VAL A 287 -9.01 -13.97 -6.65
C VAL A 287 -9.89 -12.86 -6.09
N THR A 288 -11.13 -13.19 -5.78
CA THR A 288 -12.04 -12.30 -5.06
C THR A 288 -11.92 -12.47 -3.55
N LYS A 289 -11.54 -13.67 -3.08
CA LYS A 289 -11.30 -13.97 -1.67
C LYS A 289 -10.35 -15.16 -1.53
N CYS A 290 -9.41 -15.10 -0.59
CA CYS A 290 -8.54 -16.21 -0.25
C CYS A 290 -8.19 -16.21 1.24
N ARG A 291 -7.62 -17.32 1.70
CA ARG A 291 -7.09 -17.48 3.04
C ARG A 291 -5.65 -17.96 2.97
N PHE A 292 -4.80 -17.32 3.76
CA PHE A 292 -3.43 -17.74 4.02
C PHE A 292 -3.39 -18.45 5.37
N GLU A 293 -2.91 -19.67 5.39
CA GLU A 293 -2.69 -20.49 6.59
C GLU A 293 -1.19 -20.73 6.72
N PHE A 294 -0.58 -20.29 7.84
CA PHE A 294 0.86 -20.42 8.07
C PHE A 294 1.17 -21.52 9.08
N ASP A 295 2.25 -22.26 8.87
CA ASP A 295 2.72 -23.30 9.80
C ASP A 295 3.11 -22.75 11.18
N ARG A 296 3.44 -21.47 11.24
CA ARG A 296 3.76 -20.71 12.46
C ARG A 296 3.29 -19.28 12.36
N ALA A 297 3.27 -18.56 13.49
CA ALA A 297 2.96 -17.14 13.49
C ALA A 297 4.03 -16.36 12.70
N VAL A 298 3.57 -15.46 11.80
CA VAL A 298 4.42 -14.61 10.97
C VAL A 298 4.02 -13.15 11.12
N PRO A 299 4.97 -12.20 11.06
CA PRO A 299 4.65 -10.78 11.03
C PRO A 299 3.74 -10.47 9.85
N PHE A 300 2.69 -9.69 10.09
CA PHE A 300 1.73 -9.31 9.07
C PHE A 300 1.58 -7.79 8.99
N GLU A 301 1.46 -7.26 7.77
CA GLU A 301 1.26 -5.83 7.53
C GLU A 301 -0.03 -5.55 6.76
N ILE A 302 -0.64 -4.41 7.08
CA ILE A 302 -1.82 -3.87 6.38
C ILE A 302 -1.52 -2.43 5.98
N GLY A 303 -1.39 -2.16 4.69
CA GLY A 303 -1.13 -0.83 4.16
C GLY A 303 0.19 -0.19 4.63
N GLY A 304 1.21 -0.99 4.92
CA GLY A 304 2.51 -0.56 5.44
C GLY A 304 2.59 -0.43 6.97
N ASP A 305 1.52 -0.81 7.68
CA ASP A 305 1.52 -0.88 9.15
C ASP A 305 1.63 -2.32 9.62
N LEU A 306 2.63 -2.62 10.46
CA LEU A 306 2.76 -3.90 11.12
C LEU A 306 1.65 -4.06 12.16
N VAL A 307 0.82 -5.09 12.00
CA VAL A 307 -0.35 -5.36 12.86
C VAL A 307 -0.13 -6.54 13.82
N GLY A 308 1.12 -6.98 13.98
CA GLY A 308 1.51 -8.12 14.81
C GLY A 308 1.68 -9.40 14.01
N GLU A 309 1.64 -10.53 14.69
CA GLU A 309 1.83 -11.85 14.07
C GLU A 309 0.51 -12.56 13.81
N ARG A 310 0.47 -13.36 12.72
CA ARG A 310 -0.70 -14.14 12.32
C ARG A 310 -0.32 -15.56 11.96
N ARG A 311 -1.21 -16.51 12.29
CA ARG A 311 -1.17 -17.89 11.79
C ARG A 311 -2.14 -18.13 10.65
N GLU A 312 -3.15 -17.28 10.56
CA GLU A 312 -4.16 -17.33 9.50
C GLU A 312 -4.66 -15.93 9.20
N VAL A 313 -4.90 -15.63 7.93
CA VAL A 313 -5.47 -14.35 7.49
C VAL A 313 -6.39 -14.59 6.30
N GLU A 314 -7.58 -14.03 6.36
CA GLU A 314 -8.45 -13.92 5.19
C GLU A 314 -8.28 -12.57 4.52
N LEU A 315 -8.16 -12.61 3.19
CA LEU A 315 -8.06 -11.44 2.32
C LEU A 315 -9.22 -11.51 1.32
N SER A 316 -9.96 -10.42 1.18
CA SER A 316 -11.03 -10.30 0.21
C SER A 316 -10.93 -9.01 -0.58
N ARG A 317 -11.45 -9.00 -1.79
CA ARG A 317 -11.67 -7.77 -2.53
C ARG A 317 -12.81 -6.98 -1.86
N HIS A 318 -12.54 -5.74 -1.52
CA HIS A 318 -13.59 -4.86 -1.00
C HIS A 318 -14.63 -4.57 -2.10
N PRO A 319 -15.95 -4.63 -1.82
CA PRO A 319 -16.98 -4.49 -2.84
C PRO A 319 -16.98 -3.13 -3.53
N VAL A 320 -16.60 -2.07 -2.82
CA VAL A 320 -16.57 -0.70 -3.34
C VAL A 320 -15.13 -0.33 -3.74
N PRO A 321 -14.87 -0.10 -5.03
CA PRO A 321 -13.57 0.40 -5.49
C PRO A 321 -13.41 1.88 -5.13
N ILE A 322 -12.17 2.37 -5.16
CA ILE A 322 -11.85 3.78 -4.94
C ILE A 322 -11.48 4.47 -6.25
N SER A 323 -11.96 5.69 -6.44
CA SER A 323 -11.55 6.56 -7.54
C SER A 323 -10.43 7.50 -7.08
N LEU A 324 -9.27 7.44 -7.74
CA LEU A 324 -8.12 8.29 -7.48
C LEU A 324 -7.90 9.29 -8.61
N VAL A 325 -7.66 10.56 -8.28
CA VAL A 325 -7.23 11.56 -9.27
C VAL A 325 -5.91 11.14 -9.91
N ASP A 326 -5.88 11.06 -11.23
CA ASP A 326 -4.64 10.82 -11.98
C ASP A 326 -3.92 12.14 -12.26
N PHE A 327 -3.08 12.58 -11.33
CA PHE A 327 -2.32 13.82 -11.44
C PHE A 327 -1.37 13.89 -12.64
N ARG A 328 -1.05 12.76 -13.27
CA ARG A 328 -0.24 12.73 -14.50
C ARG A 328 -1.02 13.23 -15.71
N ARG A 329 -2.35 13.17 -15.65
CA ARG A 329 -3.30 13.53 -16.71
C ARG A 329 -4.04 14.84 -16.43
N VAL A 330 -3.81 15.49 -15.30
CA VAL A 330 -4.30 16.84 -15.00
C VAL A 330 -3.40 17.83 -15.72
N HIS A 331 -3.95 18.56 -16.66
CA HIS A 331 -3.26 19.52 -17.53
C HIS A 331 -3.49 20.97 -17.10
#